data_b5b8db77717ccd79820aee3c23e18699
#
_entry.id   b5b8db77717ccd79820aee3c23e18699
#
_cell.length_a   1.000
_cell.length_b   1.000
_cell.length_c   1.000
_cell.angle_alpha   90.00
_cell.angle_beta   90.00
_cell.angle_gamma   90.00
#
_symmetry.space_group_name_H-M   'P 1'
#
loop_
_entity.id
_entity.type
_entity.pdbx_description
1 polymer ?
#
loop_
_entity_poly.entity_id
_entity_poly.type
_entity_poly.pdbx_seq_one_letter_code
_entity_poly.pdbx_strand_id
1 'polypeptide(L)'
;MKSNGSTLPLQTRGLGIRFGAFAAVNDVNLLLEPGSRQALIGPNGAGKTTLINLLTGVLRPSSGSISLGRQDITQHSCDQRARGGLVRTFQINTLFPNLTPLDSIVLAICEREGLGASWWRSLRRLPHIHAEAHELLGRLRLDSVAAIPVTELAYGKQRLLEIALAMAARPHILLLDEPAAGIPEDESGELFEVIAALPEDISILFIEHDMNLVFRFSKRISVLVAGSILAEGEPADIMTDPRVREVYLGSAGVPHA
;
A
#
# COMPACT_ATOMS: atom_id res chain seq x y z
N MET A 1 -6.59 -10.75 -25.78
CA MET A 1 -6.41 -9.30 -26.00
C MET A 1 -5.49 -8.79 -24.90
N LYS A 2 -4.28 -8.34 -25.23
CA LYS A 2 -3.37 -7.71 -24.30
C LYS A 2 -4.01 -6.37 -23.91
N SER A 3 -4.48 -6.24 -22.66
CA SER A 3 -4.85 -4.93 -22.15
C SER A 3 -3.56 -4.12 -22.09
N ASN A 4 -3.47 -3.05 -22.88
CA ASN A 4 -2.51 -1.98 -22.64
C ASN A 4 -2.85 -1.40 -21.26
N GLY A 5 -2.29 -1.97 -20.21
CA GLY A 5 -2.33 -1.41 -18.87
C GLY A 5 -1.51 -0.13 -18.87
N SER A 6 -2.14 0.98 -19.26
CA SER A 6 -1.51 2.27 -19.07
C SER A 6 -1.41 2.50 -17.57
N THR A 7 -0.22 2.35 -17.05
CA THR A 7 0.13 2.74 -15.68
C THR A 7 -0.26 4.21 -15.49
N LEU A 8 -1.04 4.48 -14.43
CA LEU A 8 -1.58 5.80 -14.16
C LEU A 8 -0.77 6.46 -13.04
N PRO A 9 -0.30 7.70 -13.19
CA PRO A 9 0.30 8.43 -12.09
C PRO A 9 -0.76 8.80 -11.05
N LEU A 10 -0.40 8.78 -9.78
CA LEU A 10 -1.19 9.37 -8.68
C LEU A 10 -0.55 10.71 -8.32
N GLN A 11 -1.34 11.77 -8.38
CA GLN A 11 -0.84 13.11 -8.08
C GLN A 11 -1.74 13.81 -7.05
N THR A 12 -1.12 14.51 -6.11
CA THR A 12 -1.80 15.48 -5.26
C THR A 12 -1.33 16.88 -5.56
N ARG A 13 -2.20 17.88 -5.41
CA ARG A 13 -1.89 19.29 -5.57
C ARG A 13 -2.50 20.08 -4.43
N GLY A 14 -1.65 20.71 -3.62
CA GLY A 14 -2.07 21.52 -2.50
C GLY A 14 -2.89 20.77 -1.47
N LEU A 15 -2.69 19.44 -1.35
CA LEU A 15 -3.54 18.57 -0.54
C LEU A 15 -3.39 18.91 0.93
N GLY A 16 -4.53 19.14 1.59
CA GLY A 16 -4.54 19.48 3.01
C GLY A 16 -5.79 18.99 3.73
N ILE A 17 -5.62 18.72 5.03
CA ILE A 17 -6.73 18.48 5.96
C ILE A 17 -6.44 19.13 7.32
N ARG A 18 -7.48 19.72 7.88
CA ARG A 18 -7.44 20.33 9.21
C ARG A 18 -8.46 19.68 10.13
N PHE A 19 -8.06 19.47 11.38
CA PHE A 19 -8.94 19.04 12.48
C PHE A 19 -9.00 20.19 13.48
N GLY A 20 -10.02 21.03 13.36
CA GLY A 20 -10.10 22.31 14.09
C GLY A 20 -8.93 23.24 13.71
N ALA A 21 -8.14 23.66 14.69
CA ALA A 21 -6.96 24.48 14.47
C ALA A 21 -5.73 23.71 13.96
N PHE A 22 -5.70 22.39 14.13
CA PHE A 22 -4.56 21.54 13.78
C PHE A 22 -4.59 21.16 12.30
N ALA A 23 -3.52 21.47 11.56
CA ALA A 23 -3.32 21.01 10.19
C ALA A 23 -2.52 19.70 10.21
N ALA A 24 -3.18 18.57 9.99
CA ALA A 24 -2.53 17.25 9.99
C ALA A 24 -1.81 16.95 8.68
N VAL A 25 -2.29 17.49 7.56
CA VAL A 25 -1.65 17.50 6.25
C VAL A 25 -1.81 18.93 5.69
N ASN A 26 -0.74 19.51 5.16
CA ASN A 26 -0.70 20.88 4.75
C ASN A 26 0.10 21.05 3.46
N ASP A 27 -0.58 21.46 2.39
CA ASP A 27 -0.01 21.77 1.06
C ASP A 27 0.87 20.63 0.48
N VAL A 28 0.40 19.38 0.60
CA VAL A 28 1.15 18.23 0.09
C VAL A 28 0.97 18.10 -1.43
N ASN A 29 2.10 18.21 -2.13
CA ASN A 29 2.25 17.99 -3.57
C ASN A 29 3.08 16.71 -3.76
N LEU A 30 2.43 15.58 -3.99
CA LEU A 30 3.05 14.26 -4.18
C LEU A 30 2.78 13.78 -5.59
N LEU A 31 3.80 13.23 -6.24
CA LEU A 31 3.68 12.55 -7.51
C LEU A 31 4.23 11.12 -7.38
N LEU A 32 3.35 10.15 -7.54
CA LEU A 32 3.71 8.74 -7.69
C LEU A 32 3.69 8.40 -9.18
N GLU A 33 4.88 8.32 -9.75
CA GLU A 33 5.05 7.98 -11.17
C GLU A 33 4.60 6.54 -11.48
N PRO A 34 4.15 6.28 -12.70
CA PRO A 34 3.81 4.94 -13.15
C PRO A 34 4.94 3.93 -12.90
N GLY A 35 4.61 2.79 -12.27
CA GLY A 35 5.56 1.73 -11.98
C GLY A 35 6.62 2.06 -10.92
N SER A 36 6.47 3.18 -10.20
CA SER A 36 7.43 3.58 -9.18
C SER A 36 7.32 2.73 -7.91
N ARG A 37 8.43 2.66 -7.18
CA ARG A 37 8.53 2.12 -5.82
C ARG A 37 8.93 3.27 -4.91
N GLN A 38 7.96 3.90 -4.25
CA GLN A 38 8.19 5.11 -3.46
C GLN A 38 7.90 4.83 -1.99
N ALA A 39 8.82 5.25 -1.13
CA ALA A 39 8.62 5.22 0.31
C ALA A 39 8.12 6.58 0.81
N LEU A 40 7.19 6.56 1.76
CA LEU A 40 6.78 7.72 2.53
C LEU A 40 7.27 7.56 3.96
N ILE A 41 8.25 8.35 4.35
CA ILE A 41 8.86 8.32 5.68
C ILE A 41 8.60 9.60 6.45
N GLY A 42 8.87 9.60 7.74
CA GLY A 42 8.73 10.76 8.62
C GLY A 42 8.55 10.34 10.07
N PRO A 43 8.76 11.23 11.04
CA PRO A 43 8.58 10.93 12.44
C PRO A 43 7.14 10.55 12.81
N ASN A 44 6.95 10.04 14.02
CA ASN A 44 5.62 9.79 14.54
C ASN A 44 4.82 11.10 14.62
N GLY A 45 3.56 11.06 14.22
CA GLY A 45 2.73 12.27 14.16
C GLY A 45 2.98 13.17 12.94
N ALA A 46 3.87 12.82 12.01
CA ALA A 46 4.14 13.62 10.82
C ALA A 46 2.95 13.76 9.85
N GLY A 47 1.90 12.92 9.99
CA GLY A 47 0.72 12.94 9.12
C GLY A 47 0.68 11.83 8.06
N LYS A 48 1.61 10.85 8.10
CA LYS A 48 1.70 9.76 7.09
C LYS A 48 0.39 8.99 6.93
N THR A 49 -0.15 8.45 8.02
CA THR A 49 -1.44 7.72 8.01
C THR A 49 -2.59 8.61 7.58
N THR A 50 -2.58 9.90 7.96
CA THR A 50 -3.58 10.88 7.51
C THR A 50 -3.49 11.10 6.01
N LEU A 51 -2.28 11.22 5.45
CA LEU A 51 -2.07 11.33 4.00
C LEU A 51 -2.57 10.07 3.26
N ILE A 52 -2.24 8.87 3.73
CA ILE A 52 -2.78 7.62 3.16
C ILE A 52 -4.31 7.59 3.22
N ASN A 53 -4.91 8.01 4.33
CA ASN A 53 -6.37 8.07 4.48
C ASN A 53 -7.02 9.09 3.51
N LEU A 54 -6.33 10.18 3.21
CA LEU A 54 -6.75 11.12 2.16
C LEU A 54 -6.65 10.49 0.77
N LEU A 55 -5.52 9.84 0.46
CA LEU A 55 -5.31 9.17 -0.83
C LEU A 55 -6.32 8.05 -1.08
N THR A 56 -6.68 7.30 -0.04
CA THR A 56 -7.65 6.20 -0.13
C THR A 56 -9.11 6.62 -0.05
N GLY A 57 -9.42 7.88 0.30
CA GLY A 57 -10.79 8.38 0.42
C GLY A 57 -11.48 8.03 1.74
N VAL A 58 -10.74 7.50 2.74
CA VAL A 58 -11.20 7.35 4.13
C VAL A 58 -11.45 8.72 4.77
N LEU A 59 -10.59 9.69 4.44
CA LEU A 59 -10.76 11.08 4.83
C LEU A 59 -10.99 11.94 3.58
N ARG A 60 -11.78 13.00 3.72
CA ARG A 60 -11.97 14.01 2.69
C ARG A 60 -11.02 15.19 2.95
N PRO A 61 -10.31 15.68 1.93
CA PRO A 61 -9.44 16.83 2.10
C PRO A 61 -10.24 18.11 2.38
N SER A 62 -9.64 19.03 3.14
CA SER A 62 -10.16 20.38 3.35
C SER A 62 -9.73 21.32 2.21
N SER A 63 -8.64 21.00 1.53
CA SER A 63 -8.07 21.76 0.40
C SER A 63 -7.32 20.86 -0.56
N GLY A 64 -7.07 21.36 -1.76
CA GLY A 64 -6.31 20.68 -2.79
C GLY A 64 -7.10 19.62 -3.53
N SER A 65 -6.38 18.84 -4.34
CA SER A 65 -6.96 17.80 -5.19
C SER A 65 -6.10 16.56 -5.28
N ILE A 66 -6.73 15.44 -5.65
CA ILE A 66 -6.12 14.13 -5.90
C ILE A 66 -6.54 13.67 -7.28
N SER A 67 -5.60 13.32 -8.13
CA SER A 67 -5.88 12.78 -9.46
C SER A 67 -5.20 11.43 -9.68
N LEU A 68 -5.89 10.55 -10.40
CA LEU A 68 -5.38 9.26 -10.89
C LEU A 68 -5.36 9.34 -12.42
N GLY A 69 -4.17 9.42 -12.99
CA GLY A 69 -4.00 9.80 -14.39
C GLY A 69 -4.61 11.17 -14.68
N ARG A 70 -5.59 11.22 -15.57
CA ARG A 70 -6.32 12.47 -15.92
C ARG A 70 -7.61 12.67 -15.13
N GLN A 71 -8.00 11.70 -14.31
CA GLN A 71 -9.24 11.73 -13.57
C GLN A 71 -9.03 12.36 -12.19
N ASP A 72 -9.83 13.38 -11.88
CA ASP A 72 -9.95 13.89 -10.50
C ASP A 72 -10.75 12.89 -9.67
N ILE A 73 -10.13 12.38 -8.60
CA ILE A 73 -10.72 11.42 -7.67
C ILE A 73 -10.91 12.01 -6.27
N THR A 74 -10.78 13.33 -6.13
CA THR A 74 -10.80 14.03 -4.84
C THR A 74 -12.04 13.70 -4.02
N GLN A 75 -13.20 13.63 -4.67
CA GLN A 75 -14.49 13.35 -4.03
C GLN A 75 -14.93 11.88 -4.11
N HIS A 76 -14.14 11.00 -4.74
CA HIS A 76 -14.46 9.58 -4.84
C HIS A 76 -14.39 8.90 -3.47
N SER A 77 -15.33 7.99 -3.22
CA SER A 77 -15.31 7.11 -2.04
C SER A 77 -14.17 6.09 -2.13
N CYS A 78 -13.85 5.43 -1.00
CA CYS A 78 -12.85 4.34 -0.97
C CYS A 78 -13.15 3.26 -2.02
N ASP A 79 -14.41 2.84 -2.13
CA ASP A 79 -14.85 1.83 -3.07
C ASP A 79 -14.65 2.28 -4.53
N GLN A 80 -15.00 3.54 -4.86
CA GLN A 80 -14.77 4.09 -6.19
C GLN A 80 -13.28 4.17 -6.54
N ARG A 81 -12.42 4.52 -5.58
CA ARG A 81 -10.97 4.57 -5.79
C ARG A 81 -10.38 3.16 -5.95
N ALA A 82 -10.85 2.19 -5.16
CA ALA A 82 -10.43 0.80 -5.28
C ALA A 82 -10.82 0.22 -6.65
N ARG A 83 -12.05 0.45 -7.12
CA ARG A 83 -12.49 0.08 -8.49
C ARG A 83 -11.72 0.81 -9.58
N GLY A 84 -11.24 2.01 -9.30
CA GLY A 84 -10.34 2.78 -10.17
C GLY A 84 -8.89 2.29 -10.17
N GLY A 85 -8.57 1.25 -9.38
CA GLY A 85 -7.25 0.64 -9.30
C GLY A 85 -6.31 1.26 -8.27
N LEU A 86 -6.78 2.10 -7.35
CA LEU A 86 -6.04 2.58 -6.20
C LEU A 86 -6.41 1.74 -4.97
N VAL A 87 -5.59 0.77 -4.64
CA VAL A 87 -5.87 -0.21 -3.59
C VAL A 87 -4.87 -0.06 -2.43
N ARG A 88 -5.37 -0.17 -1.20
CA ARG A 88 -4.56 -0.23 0.03
C ARG A 88 -4.68 -1.61 0.64
N THR A 89 -3.57 -2.15 1.16
CA THR A 89 -3.62 -3.32 2.04
C THR A 89 -4.33 -2.94 3.34
N PHE A 90 -5.18 -3.84 3.82
CA PHE A 90 -5.85 -3.68 5.10
C PHE A 90 -4.96 -4.27 6.21
N GLN A 91 -5.21 -3.88 7.45
CA GLN A 91 -4.54 -4.50 8.61
C GLN A 91 -5.04 -5.95 8.79
N ILE A 92 -4.20 -6.84 9.32
CA ILE A 92 -4.44 -8.29 9.51
C ILE A 92 -5.83 -8.64 10.08
N ASN A 93 -6.41 -7.75 10.89
CA ASN A 93 -7.72 -7.95 11.51
C ASN A 93 -8.90 -8.11 10.51
N THR A 94 -8.67 -7.96 9.21
CA THR A 94 -9.69 -8.09 8.16
C THR A 94 -9.66 -9.44 7.45
N LEU A 95 -8.67 -10.29 7.72
CA LEU A 95 -8.61 -11.63 7.16
C LEU A 95 -9.69 -12.52 7.79
N PHE A 96 -10.32 -13.36 6.98
CA PHE A 96 -11.29 -14.33 7.46
C PHE A 96 -10.56 -15.52 8.11
N PRO A 97 -10.66 -15.69 9.43
CA PRO A 97 -9.79 -16.62 10.16
C PRO A 97 -9.96 -18.09 9.74
N ASN A 98 -11.17 -18.48 9.35
CA ASN A 98 -11.50 -19.87 9.00
C ASN A 98 -11.36 -20.19 7.51
N LEU A 99 -11.02 -19.18 6.68
CA LEU A 99 -10.77 -19.44 5.26
C LEU A 99 -9.30 -19.78 5.04
N THR A 100 -9.06 -20.52 3.96
CA THR A 100 -7.70 -20.73 3.46
C THR A 100 -7.24 -19.55 2.59
N PRO A 101 -5.93 -19.37 2.34
CA PRO A 101 -5.43 -18.42 1.36
C PRO A 101 -6.09 -18.57 -0.02
N LEU A 102 -6.22 -19.82 -0.49
CA LEU A 102 -6.87 -20.09 -1.77
C LEU A 102 -8.33 -19.61 -1.79
N ASP A 103 -9.11 -19.96 -0.77
CA ASP A 103 -10.52 -19.56 -0.70
C ASP A 103 -10.66 -18.03 -0.61
N SER A 104 -9.81 -17.40 0.17
CA SER A 104 -9.80 -15.93 0.35
C SER A 104 -9.52 -15.20 -0.97
N ILE A 105 -8.52 -15.65 -1.73
CA ILE A 105 -8.18 -15.06 -3.03
C ILE A 105 -9.28 -15.33 -4.06
N VAL A 106 -9.84 -16.55 -4.09
CA VAL A 106 -10.97 -16.90 -4.97
C VAL A 106 -12.16 -15.97 -4.71
N LEU A 107 -12.49 -15.72 -3.43
CA LEU A 107 -13.58 -14.80 -3.08
C LEU A 107 -13.29 -13.36 -3.53
N ALA A 108 -12.06 -12.87 -3.35
CA ALA A 108 -11.67 -11.53 -3.80
C ALA A 108 -11.76 -11.39 -5.33
N ILE A 109 -11.36 -12.41 -6.09
CA ILE A 109 -11.51 -12.42 -7.54
C ILE A 109 -13.00 -12.44 -7.94
N CYS A 110 -13.82 -13.26 -7.27
CA CYS A 110 -15.28 -13.31 -7.51
C CYS A 110 -15.94 -11.94 -7.27
N GLU A 111 -15.56 -11.25 -6.21
CA GLU A 111 -16.08 -9.90 -5.92
C GLU A 111 -15.68 -8.91 -7.02
N ARG A 112 -14.42 -8.90 -7.45
CA ARG A 112 -13.95 -8.08 -8.56
C ARG A 112 -14.73 -8.34 -9.85
N GLU A 113 -15.09 -9.59 -10.13
CA GLU A 113 -15.86 -9.97 -11.33
C GLU A 113 -17.37 -9.79 -11.18
N GLY A 114 -17.83 -9.24 -10.04
CA GLY A 114 -19.25 -9.01 -9.78
C GLY A 114 -20.06 -10.30 -9.56
N LEU A 115 -19.39 -11.41 -9.22
CA LEU A 115 -20.00 -12.72 -8.99
C LEU A 115 -20.41 -12.95 -7.53
N GLY A 116 -20.10 -12.01 -6.63
CA GLY A 116 -20.36 -12.12 -5.19
C GLY A 116 -21.84 -12.33 -4.82
N ALA A 117 -22.78 -11.86 -5.63
CA ALA A 117 -24.21 -12.09 -5.42
C ALA A 117 -24.75 -13.41 -5.99
N SER A 118 -23.91 -14.16 -6.70
CA SER A 118 -24.34 -15.38 -7.43
C SER A 118 -23.94 -16.66 -6.70
N TRP A 119 -24.25 -16.77 -5.42
CA TRP A 119 -23.95 -17.97 -4.59
C TRP A 119 -24.65 -19.26 -5.04
N TRP A 120 -25.54 -19.18 -6.03
CA TRP A 120 -26.12 -20.32 -6.71
C TRP A 120 -25.20 -21.00 -7.73
N ARG A 121 -24.11 -20.34 -8.15
CA ARG A 121 -23.09 -20.95 -9.01
C ARG A 121 -22.02 -21.58 -8.16
N SER A 122 -21.86 -22.89 -8.28
CA SER A 122 -20.74 -23.59 -7.64
C SER A 122 -19.42 -22.95 -8.07
N LEU A 123 -18.66 -22.40 -7.14
CA LEU A 123 -17.32 -21.81 -7.37
C LEU A 123 -16.38 -22.79 -8.10
N ARG A 124 -16.61 -24.13 -7.92
CA ARG A 124 -15.89 -25.20 -8.63
C ARG A 124 -16.05 -25.17 -10.15
N ARG A 125 -17.00 -24.41 -10.69
CA ARG A 125 -17.26 -24.29 -12.13
C ARG A 125 -16.61 -23.07 -12.79
N LEU A 126 -15.69 -22.38 -12.09
CA LEU A 126 -15.00 -21.20 -12.58
C LEU A 126 -13.48 -21.46 -12.66
N PRO A 127 -13.01 -22.28 -13.61
CA PRO A 127 -11.61 -22.72 -13.67
C PRO A 127 -10.64 -21.55 -13.85
N HIS A 128 -11.05 -20.47 -14.51
CA HIS A 128 -10.22 -19.27 -14.71
C HIS A 128 -9.94 -18.54 -13.39
N ILE A 129 -10.91 -18.49 -12.46
CA ILE A 129 -10.73 -17.87 -11.15
C ILE A 129 -9.74 -18.67 -10.31
N HIS A 130 -9.87 -20.01 -10.31
CA HIS A 130 -8.93 -20.87 -9.61
C HIS A 130 -7.52 -20.78 -10.21
N ALA A 131 -7.40 -20.73 -11.53
CA ALA A 131 -6.11 -20.54 -12.19
C ALA A 131 -5.43 -19.21 -11.80
N GLU A 132 -6.18 -18.10 -11.79
CA GLU A 132 -5.69 -16.80 -11.35
C GLU A 132 -5.32 -16.83 -9.86
N ALA A 133 -6.13 -17.46 -9.01
CA ALA A 133 -5.84 -17.57 -7.59
C ALA A 133 -4.53 -18.35 -7.33
N HIS A 134 -4.31 -19.47 -8.03
CA HIS A 134 -3.05 -20.20 -7.94
C HIS A 134 -1.85 -19.42 -8.46
N GLU A 135 -2.03 -18.64 -9.53
CA GLU A 135 -0.97 -17.75 -10.02
C GLU A 135 -0.58 -16.69 -8.98
N LEU A 136 -1.56 -16.09 -8.30
CA LEU A 136 -1.30 -15.13 -7.22
C LEU A 136 -0.63 -15.78 -6.02
N LEU A 137 -1.06 -17.00 -5.63
CA LEU A 137 -0.40 -17.77 -4.56
C LEU A 137 1.07 -18.00 -4.89
N GLY A 138 1.40 -18.44 -6.10
CA GLY A 138 2.77 -18.68 -6.54
C GLY A 138 3.62 -17.42 -6.53
N ARG A 139 3.10 -16.33 -7.08
CA ARG A 139 3.81 -15.03 -7.10
C ARG A 139 4.15 -14.52 -5.70
N LEU A 140 3.29 -14.80 -4.72
CA LEU A 140 3.44 -14.33 -3.34
C LEU A 140 4.01 -15.38 -2.38
N ARG A 141 4.55 -16.49 -2.92
CA ARG A 141 5.15 -17.58 -2.14
C ARG A 141 4.22 -18.15 -1.06
N LEU A 142 2.93 -18.30 -1.41
CA LEU A 142 1.87 -18.83 -0.54
C LEU A 142 1.42 -20.25 -0.94
N ASP A 143 2.04 -20.88 -1.96
CA ASP A 143 1.62 -22.20 -2.46
C ASP A 143 1.64 -23.27 -1.36
N SER A 144 2.69 -23.29 -0.53
CA SER A 144 2.86 -24.27 0.54
C SER A 144 1.81 -24.20 1.63
N VAL A 145 1.11 -23.07 1.75
CA VAL A 145 0.10 -22.80 2.77
C VAL A 145 -1.29 -22.57 2.18
N ALA A 146 -1.47 -22.81 0.88
CA ALA A 146 -2.69 -22.49 0.14
C ALA A 146 -3.97 -23.10 0.73
N ALA A 147 -3.87 -24.27 1.39
CA ALA A 147 -4.98 -25.00 1.99
C ALA A 147 -4.99 -24.96 3.54
N ILE A 148 -4.12 -24.17 4.16
CA ILE A 148 -4.03 -24.05 5.63
C ILE A 148 -4.93 -22.89 6.07
N PRO A 149 -5.79 -23.03 7.10
CA PRO A 149 -6.59 -21.93 7.63
C PRO A 149 -5.73 -20.73 8.04
N VAL A 150 -6.24 -19.53 7.81
CA VAL A 150 -5.51 -18.27 8.09
C VAL A 150 -5.04 -18.18 9.55
N THR A 151 -5.83 -18.71 10.50
CA THR A 151 -5.46 -18.74 11.92
C THR A 151 -4.20 -19.55 12.24
N GLU A 152 -3.82 -20.48 11.38
CA GLU A 152 -2.66 -21.35 11.56
C GLU A 152 -1.42 -20.83 10.83
N LEU A 153 -1.55 -19.74 10.06
CA LEU A 153 -0.45 -19.15 9.32
C LEU A 153 0.48 -18.34 10.22
N ALA A 154 1.79 -18.44 9.97
CA ALA A 154 2.75 -17.49 10.50
C ALA A 154 2.40 -16.06 10.07
N TYR A 155 2.74 -15.08 10.91
CA TYR A 155 2.36 -13.68 10.71
C TYR A 155 2.83 -13.12 9.36
N GLY A 156 4.06 -13.41 8.94
CA GLY A 156 4.58 -13.02 7.63
C GLY A 156 3.76 -13.58 6.46
N LYS A 157 3.24 -14.82 6.57
CA LYS A 157 2.35 -15.40 5.55
C LYS A 157 0.98 -14.74 5.53
N GLN A 158 0.46 -14.30 6.68
CA GLN A 158 -0.77 -13.50 6.74
C GLN A 158 -0.59 -12.15 6.05
N ARG A 159 0.57 -11.48 6.23
CA ARG A 159 0.90 -10.23 5.51
C ARG A 159 0.99 -10.43 4.00
N LEU A 160 1.63 -11.51 3.55
CA LEU A 160 1.65 -11.84 2.13
C LEU A 160 0.24 -12.11 1.57
N LEU A 161 -0.64 -12.73 2.36
CA LEU A 161 -2.05 -12.94 1.96
C LEU A 161 -2.81 -11.62 1.82
N GLU A 162 -2.60 -10.64 2.71
CA GLU A 162 -3.19 -9.30 2.55
C GLU A 162 -2.77 -8.64 1.23
N ILE A 163 -1.49 -8.76 0.87
CA ILE A 163 -0.99 -8.28 -0.42
C ILE A 163 -1.65 -9.06 -1.56
N ALA A 164 -1.81 -10.39 -1.43
CA ALA A 164 -2.49 -11.21 -2.43
C ALA A 164 -3.94 -10.75 -2.67
N LEU A 165 -4.67 -10.46 -1.61
CA LEU A 165 -6.04 -9.94 -1.70
C LEU A 165 -6.09 -8.57 -2.39
N ALA A 166 -5.15 -7.69 -2.08
CA ALA A 166 -5.04 -6.40 -2.76
C ALA A 166 -4.70 -6.59 -4.26
N MET A 167 -3.81 -7.53 -4.58
CA MET A 167 -3.44 -7.88 -5.97
C MET A 167 -4.59 -8.53 -6.74
N ALA A 168 -5.48 -9.29 -6.08
CA ALA A 168 -6.67 -9.85 -6.68
C ALA A 168 -7.61 -8.78 -7.25
N ALA A 169 -7.57 -7.57 -6.72
CA ALA A 169 -8.30 -6.42 -7.28
C ALA A 169 -7.67 -5.84 -8.57
N ARG A 170 -6.52 -6.35 -9.02
CA ARG A 170 -5.73 -5.85 -10.17
C ARG A 170 -5.42 -4.35 -10.06
N PRO A 171 -4.70 -3.92 -9.01
CA PRO A 171 -4.43 -2.51 -8.80
C PRO A 171 -3.49 -1.93 -9.85
N HIS A 172 -3.67 -0.64 -10.17
CA HIS A 172 -2.64 0.19 -10.83
C HIS A 172 -1.68 0.78 -9.78
N ILE A 173 -2.21 1.02 -8.58
CA ILE A 173 -1.47 1.59 -7.46
C ILE A 173 -1.79 0.79 -6.20
N LEU A 174 -0.73 0.35 -5.53
CA LEU A 174 -0.79 -0.37 -4.27
C LEU A 174 -0.20 0.50 -3.15
N LEU A 175 -1.01 0.78 -2.14
CA LEU A 175 -0.59 1.49 -0.94
C LEU A 175 -0.37 0.48 0.18
N LEU A 176 0.86 0.44 0.72
CA LEU A 176 1.26 -0.45 1.81
C LEU A 176 1.54 0.39 3.06
N ASP A 177 0.80 0.14 4.13
CA ASP A 177 0.96 0.87 5.38
C ASP A 177 1.63 -0.03 6.42
N GLU A 178 2.93 0.21 6.65
CA GLU A 178 3.79 -0.54 7.56
C GLU A 178 3.72 -2.07 7.33
N PRO A 179 4.01 -2.55 6.12
CA PRO A 179 3.85 -3.97 5.79
C PRO A 179 4.73 -4.90 6.64
N ALA A 180 5.88 -4.44 7.14
CA ALA A 180 6.75 -5.21 8.02
C ALA A 180 6.43 -5.07 9.52
N ALA A 181 5.42 -4.26 9.90
CA ALA A 181 5.10 -4.08 11.32
C ALA A 181 4.72 -5.41 12.00
N GLY A 182 5.41 -5.74 13.08
CA GLY A 182 5.20 -6.97 13.84
C GLY A 182 5.84 -8.23 13.24
N ILE A 183 6.56 -8.11 12.14
CA ILE A 183 7.35 -9.20 11.55
C ILE A 183 8.77 -9.14 12.12
N PRO A 184 9.40 -10.27 12.49
CA PRO A 184 10.80 -10.31 12.85
C PRO A 184 11.70 -9.75 11.74
N GLU A 185 12.82 -9.12 12.12
CA GLU A 185 13.70 -8.41 11.17
C GLU A 185 14.26 -9.32 10.07
N ASP A 186 14.56 -10.58 10.40
CA ASP A 186 15.03 -11.62 9.49
C ASP A 186 13.95 -12.04 8.46
N GLU A 187 12.66 -12.00 8.81
CA GLU A 187 11.56 -12.31 7.91
C GLU A 187 11.07 -11.09 7.10
N SER A 188 11.28 -9.88 7.60
CA SER A 188 10.83 -8.64 6.94
C SER A 188 11.51 -8.42 5.59
N GLY A 189 12.78 -8.81 5.46
CA GLY A 189 13.52 -8.80 4.21
C GLY A 189 12.88 -9.69 3.13
N GLU A 190 12.42 -10.90 3.49
CA GLU A 190 11.73 -11.81 2.56
C GLU A 190 10.40 -11.20 2.06
N LEU A 191 9.62 -10.60 2.95
CA LEU A 191 8.39 -9.90 2.58
C LEU A 191 8.66 -8.81 1.54
N PHE A 192 9.66 -7.97 1.78
CA PHE A 192 10.01 -6.89 0.86
C PHE A 192 10.59 -7.38 -0.46
N GLU A 193 11.30 -8.52 -0.49
CA GLU A 193 11.70 -9.16 -1.75
C GLU A 193 10.49 -9.57 -2.60
N VAL A 194 9.45 -10.11 -1.96
CA VAL A 194 8.19 -10.43 -2.66
C VAL A 194 7.51 -9.17 -3.16
N ILE A 195 7.45 -8.09 -2.36
CA ILE A 195 6.89 -6.79 -2.77
C ILE A 195 7.68 -6.21 -3.95
N ALA A 196 9.01 -6.28 -3.92
CA ALA A 196 9.87 -5.77 -4.99
C ALA A 196 9.69 -6.55 -6.31
N ALA A 197 9.38 -7.85 -6.21
CA ALA A 197 9.13 -8.73 -7.36
C ALA A 197 7.72 -8.58 -7.97
N LEU A 198 6.85 -7.74 -7.38
CA LEU A 198 5.53 -7.45 -7.96
C LEU A 198 5.69 -6.79 -9.35
N PRO A 199 4.71 -6.97 -10.26
CA PRO A 199 4.78 -6.45 -11.62
C PRO A 199 5.17 -4.97 -11.70
N GLU A 200 6.04 -4.63 -12.65
CA GLU A 200 6.56 -3.27 -12.81
C GLU A 200 5.49 -2.25 -13.27
N ASP A 201 4.37 -2.73 -13.81
CA ASP A 201 3.23 -1.91 -14.17
C ASP A 201 2.35 -1.49 -12.98
N ILE A 202 2.67 -1.94 -11.76
CA ILE A 202 1.99 -1.51 -10.54
C ILE A 202 2.89 -0.51 -9.81
N SER A 203 2.38 0.69 -9.55
CA SER A 203 3.06 1.65 -8.69
C SER A 203 2.84 1.30 -7.22
N ILE A 204 3.89 1.36 -6.41
CA ILE A 204 3.80 1.08 -4.97
C ILE A 204 4.23 2.31 -4.19
N LEU A 205 3.36 2.77 -3.28
CA LEU A 205 3.70 3.69 -2.22
C LEU A 205 3.62 2.94 -0.89
N PHE A 206 4.70 2.92 -0.13
CA PHE A 206 4.73 2.25 1.16
C PHE A 206 5.24 3.17 2.28
N ILE A 207 4.65 3.00 3.46
CA ILE A 207 5.13 3.63 4.70
C ILE A 207 5.96 2.58 5.43
N GLU A 208 7.16 2.95 5.88
CA GLU A 208 8.00 2.11 6.74
C GLU A 208 8.82 2.95 7.71
N HIS A 209 9.21 2.32 8.81
CA HIS A 209 10.05 2.91 9.84
C HIS A 209 11.47 2.31 9.82
N ASP A 210 11.65 1.12 9.26
CA ASP A 210 12.96 0.52 9.07
C ASP A 210 13.65 1.15 7.85
N MET A 211 14.66 1.98 8.14
CA MET A 211 15.39 2.70 7.10
C MET A 211 16.20 1.74 6.20
N ASN A 212 16.59 0.55 6.68
CA ASN A 212 17.30 -0.43 5.84
C ASN A 212 16.36 -0.94 4.74
N LEU A 213 15.10 -1.25 5.09
CA LEU A 213 14.08 -1.65 4.12
C LEU A 213 13.76 -0.50 3.16
N VAL A 214 13.60 0.72 3.68
CA VAL A 214 13.34 1.91 2.88
C VAL A 214 14.44 2.12 1.84
N PHE A 215 15.70 2.18 2.24
CA PHE A 215 16.82 2.43 1.32
C PHE A 215 17.06 1.28 0.34
N ARG A 216 16.79 0.03 0.74
CA ARG A 216 16.99 -1.15 -0.09
C ARG A 216 15.92 -1.29 -1.18
N PHE A 217 14.67 -0.97 -0.87
CA PHE A 217 13.53 -1.33 -1.72
C PHE A 217 12.80 -0.15 -2.38
N SER A 218 13.10 1.10 -1.99
CA SER A 218 12.55 2.26 -2.69
C SER A 218 13.48 2.76 -3.80
N LYS A 219 12.86 3.28 -4.88
CA LYS A 219 13.55 4.05 -5.91
C LYS A 219 13.44 5.56 -5.65
N ARG A 220 12.46 5.98 -4.86
CA ARG A 220 12.20 7.36 -4.47
C ARG A 220 11.69 7.41 -3.04
N ILE A 221 12.05 8.43 -2.31
CA ILE A 221 11.62 8.64 -0.92
C ILE A 221 11.02 10.04 -0.80
N SER A 222 9.83 10.12 -0.19
CA SER A 222 9.22 11.39 0.26
C SER A 222 9.28 11.44 1.78
N VAL A 223 9.83 12.52 2.32
CA VAL A 223 9.96 12.76 3.76
C VAL A 223 8.87 13.72 4.19
N LEU A 224 7.92 13.24 5.01
CA LEU A 224 6.83 14.03 5.57
C LEU A 224 7.18 14.50 6.98
N VAL A 225 7.06 15.80 7.26
CA VAL A 225 7.30 16.39 8.58
C VAL A 225 6.22 17.42 8.85
N ALA A 226 5.58 17.35 10.01
CA ALA A 226 4.54 18.29 10.43
C ALA A 226 3.47 18.54 9.35
N GLY A 227 3.08 17.49 8.65
CA GLY A 227 2.03 17.50 7.61
C GLY A 227 2.47 18.00 6.23
N SER A 228 3.74 18.35 6.02
CA SER A 228 4.25 18.84 4.73
C SER A 228 5.43 18.00 4.23
N ILE A 229 5.65 17.96 2.90
CA ILE A 229 6.82 17.29 2.31
C ILE A 229 8.05 18.17 2.58
N LEU A 230 8.98 17.66 3.36
CA LEU A 230 10.26 18.31 3.67
C LEU A 230 11.28 18.11 2.55
N ALA A 231 11.37 16.90 2.03
CA ALA A 231 12.30 16.51 0.98
C ALA A 231 11.73 15.36 0.16
N GLU A 232 12.14 15.28 -1.10
CA GLU A 232 11.80 14.18 -1.99
C GLU A 232 12.94 13.95 -2.96
N GLY A 233 13.36 12.69 -3.14
CA GLY A 233 14.49 12.36 -4.00
C GLY A 233 14.80 10.86 -4.02
N GLU A 234 15.92 10.53 -4.65
CA GLU A 234 16.48 9.17 -4.59
C GLU A 234 17.01 8.86 -3.19
N PRO A 235 17.11 7.57 -2.81
CA PRO A 235 17.61 7.18 -1.48
C PRO A 235 18.95 7.81 -1.10
N ALA A 236 19.89 7.93 -2.04
CA ALA A 236 21.21 8.53 -1.80
C ALA A 236 21.13 10.02 -1.45
N ASP A 237 20.24 10.76 -2.13
CA ASP A 237 20.03 12.20 -1.89
C ASP A 237 19.39 12.41 -0.51
N ILE A 238 18.35 11.63 -0.19
CA ILE A 238 17.67 11.71 1.10
C ILE A 238 18.58 11.37 2.27
N MET A 239 19.46 10.38 2.11
CA MET A 239 20.43 10.00 3.15
C MET A 239 21.41 11.13 3.48
N THR A 240 21.73 11.97 2.52
CA THR A 240 22.70 13.06 2.66
C THR A 240 22.07 14.42 2.95
N ASP A 241 20.73 14.57 2.82
CA ASP A 241 20.04 15.84 3.07
C ASP A 241 20.16 16.26 4.54
N PRO A 242 20.78 17.43 4.84
CA PRO A 242 20.96 17.90 6.22
C PRO A 242 19.65 18.09 6.98
N ARG A 243 18.58 18.51 6.29
CA ARG A 243 17.25 18.73 6.89
C ARG A 243 16.63 17.41 7.35
N VAL A 244 16.81 16.35 6.56
CA VAL A 244 16.34 15.01 6.89
C VAL A 244 17.11 14.45 8.07
N ARG A 245 18.43 14.62 8.06
CA ARG A 245 19.30 14.20 9.18
C ARG A 245 18.92 14.90 10.49
N GLU A 246 18.63 16.19 10.47
CA GLU A 246 18.20 16.93 11.66
C GLU A 246 16.93 16.37 12.27
N VAL A 247 15.93 16.02 11.44
CA VAL A 247 14.65 15.43 11.87
C VAL A 247 14.85 14.06 12.53
N TYR A 248 15.75 13.23 12.01
CA TYR A 248 15.95 11.87 12.52
C TYR A 248 17.00 11.79 13.63
N LEU A 249 18.04 12.62 13.59
CA LEU A 249 19.10 12.67 14.62
C LEU A 249 18.75 13.60 15.80
N GLY A 250 17.99 14.68 15.53
CA GLY A 250 17.51 15.58 16.58
C GLY A 250 16.53 14.94 17.54
N SER A 251 15.82 13.89 17.13
CA SER A 251 14.95 13.09 18.01
C SER A 251 15.69 12.09 18.90
N ALA A 252 16.97 11.80 18.62
CA ALA A 252 17.81 10.85 19.38
C ALA A 252 18.68 11.55 20.45
N GLY A 253 18.65 12.89 20.56
CA GLY A 253 19.64 13.68 21.30
C GLY A 253 19.11 14.55 22.43
N VAL A 254 18.13 14.09 23.25
CA VAL A 254 17.91 14.70 24.58
C VAL A 254 17.87 13.56 25.61
N PRO A 255 18.96 13.31 26.35
CA PRO A 255 18.86 12.58 27.61
C PRO A 255 17.99 13.45 28.54
N HIS A 256 16.86 12.93 28.98
CA HIS A 256 16.13 13.53 30.08
C HIS A 256 17.03 13.47 31.32
N ALA A 257 17.52 14.63 31.76
CA ALA A 257 18.13 14.84 33.05
C ALA A 257 17.07 14.83 34.14
#